data_32af71fa5a7ca609477f0f4f3bea8be4
#
_entry.id   32af71fa5a7ca609477f0f4f3bea8be4
#
_cell.length_a   1.000
_cell.length_b   1.000
_cell.length_c   1.000
_cell.angle_alpha   90.00
_cell.angle_beta   90.00
_cell.angle_gamma   90.00
#
_symmetry.space_group_name_H-M   'P 1'
#
loop_
_entity.id
_entity.type
_entity.pdbx_description
1 polymer ?
#
loop_
_entity_poly.entity_id
_entity_poly.type
_entity_poly.pdbx_seq_one_letter_code
_entity_poly.pdbx_strand_id
1 'polypeptide(L)'
;MLETGPVDFSLRAVALRVGISVSNLQYYFPTRLAVLRAVLASTIHAYLDELKRTLNNGSPAREILDAFLERGLSDAKDANLMTLWMHFVSFASTDPECSQMLGECYDTVTRSLAQLIRAVNPECTEVDSLRVASLIIVMDDGLSLQFRLGRHTQGIEAKFLATASFLVQGTSKKIKNKQQERGSSDHKNPSVPFPNNLDLTA
;
A
#
# COMPACT_ATOMS: atom_id res chain seq x y z
N MET A 1 -2.70 16.68 13.91
CA MET A 1 -2.90 15.23 13.66
C MET A 1 -1.70 14.41 14.10
N LEU A 2 -0.49 14.77 13.73
CA LEU A 2 0.72 14.01 14.11
C LEU A 2 1.05 14.12 15.61
N GLU A 3 0.73 15.25 16.26
CA GLU A 3 1.05 15.50 17.66
C GLU A 3 -0.02 15.01 18.66
N THR A 4 -1.30 14.99 18.25
CA THR A 4 -2.44 14.72 19.15
C THR A 4 -3.30 13.52 18.75
N GLY A 5 -2.97 12.89 17.61
CA GLY A 5 -3.77 11.80 17.05
C GLY A 5 -5.09 12.27 16.41
N PRO A 6 -5.82 11.36 15.75
CA PRO A 6 -7.04 11.71 15.01
C PRO A 6 -8.23 12.00 15.91
N VAL A 7 -8.21 11.49 17.13
CA VAL A 7 -9.33 11.62 18.09
C VAL A 7 -9.40 13.03 18.66
N ASP A 8 -8.24 13.69 18.86
CA ASP A 8 -8.15 15.02 19.49
C ASP A 8 -8.12 16.20 18.49
N PHE A 9 -8.19 15.91 17.19
CA PHE A 9 -8.24 16.92 16.17
C PHE A 9 -9.58 17.66 16.20
N SER A 10 -9.53 18.97 16.39
CA SER A 10 -10.72 19.84 16.35
C SER A 10 -10.55 20.96 15.32
N LEU A 11 -11.69 21.42 14.73
CA LEU A 11 -11.66 22.56 13.81
C LEU A 11 -11.08 23.82 14.47
N ARG A 12 -11.32 24.00 15.77
CA ARG A 12 -10.75 25.11 16.54
C ARG A 12 -9.23 25.04 16.62
N ALA A 13 -8.68 23.85 16.88
CA ALA A 13 -7.23 23.65 16.96
C ALA A 13 -6.58 23.88 15.59
N VAL A 14 -7.21 23.43 14.49
CA VAL A 14 -6.73 23.69 13.14
C VAL A 14 -6.76 25.17 12.81
N ALA A 15 -7.90 25.84 13.03
CA ALA A 15 -8.05 27.28 12.75
C ALA A 15 -6.99 28.09 13.51
N LEU A 16 -6.78 27.79 14.80
CA LEU A 16 -5.75 28.43 15.61
C LEU A 16 -4.34 28.22 15.03
N ARG A 17 -4.02 27.01 14.62
CA ARG A 17 -2.67 26.68 14.11
C ARG A 17 -2.37 27.33 12.76
N VAL A 18 -3.38 27.49 11.89
CA VAL A 18 -3.21 28.17 10.58
C VAL A 18 -3.48 29.68 10.64
N GLY A 19 -3.81 30.22 11.81
CA GLY A 19 -4.00 31.66 12.01
C GLY A 19 -5.28 32.24 11.42
N ILE A 20 -6.36 31.45 11.30
CA ILE A 20 -7.65 31.90 10.79
C ILE A 20 -8.77 31.73 11.83
N SER A 21 -9.92 32.38 11.62
CA SER A 21 -11.08 32.17 12.49
C SER A 21 -11.71 30.81 12.24
N VAL A 22 -12.35 30.24 13.26
CA VAL A 22 -13.12 29.00 13.13
C VAL A 22 -14.23 29.13 12.10
N SER A 23 -14.90 30.26 12.06
CA SER A 23 -15.97 30.55 11.07
C SER A 23 -15.42 30.57 9.64
N ASN A 24 -14.22 31.12 9.42
CA ASN A 24 -13.58 31.07 8.11
C ASN A 24 -13.22 29.63 7.71
N LEU A 25 -12.65 28.83 8.63
CA LEU A 25 -12.37 27.43 8.35
C LEU A 25 -13.67 26.66 8.04
N GLN A 26 -14.74 26.87 8.82
CA GLN A 26 -16.03 26.19 8.63
C GLN A 26 -16.75 26.58 7.34
N TYR A 27 -16.50 27.76 6.80
CA TYR A 27 -17.02 28.16 5.51
C TYR A 27 -16.53 27.23 4.38
N TYR A 28 -15.25 26.83 4.41
CA TYR A 28 -14.65 25.92 3.41
C TYR A 28 -14.79 24.44 3.79
N PHE A 29 -14.73 24.14 5.09
CA PHE A 29 -14.79 22.79 5.63
C PHE A 29 -15.80 22.73 6.76
N PRO A 30 -17.08 22.51 6.43
CA PRO A 30 -18.17 22.59 7.41
C PRO A 30 -18.05 21.59 8.56
N THR A 31 -17.36 20.48 8.31
CA THR A 31 -17.20 19.40 9.28
C THR A 31 -15.73 19.03 9.47
N ARG A 32 -15.44 18.39 10.59
CA ARG A 32 -14.12 17.77 10.83
C ARG A 32 -13.77 16.76 9.72
N LEU A 33 -14.75 15.98 9.26
CA LEU A 33 -14.56 14.99 8.20
C LEU A 33 -14.19 15.66 6.88
N ALA A 34 -14.79 16.80 6.54
CA ALA A 34 -14.44 17.57 5.34
C ALA A 34 -12.95 17.99 5.33
N VAL A 35 -12.41 18.41 6.48
CA VAL A 35 -10.97 18.72 6.60
C VAL A 35 -10.13 17.46 6.40
N LEU A 36 -10.53 16.32 7.02
CA LEU A 36 -9.79 15.06 6.90
C LEU A 36 -9.75 14.56 5.45
N ARG A 37 -10.87 14.62 4.74
CA ARG A 37 -10.95 14.26 3.31
C ARG A 37 -10.05 15.15 2.46
N ALA A 38 -10.04 16.46 2.71
CA ALA A 38 -9.17 17.39 1.99
C ALA A 38 -7.68 17.11 2.22
N VAL A 39 -7.29 16.78 3.46
CA VAL A 39 -5.90 16.41 3.80
C VAL A 39 -5.54 15.09 3.11
N LEU A 40 -6.41 14.08 3.16
CA LEU A 40 -6.20 12.81 2.46
C LEU A 40 -6.04 13.02 0.96
N ALA A 41 -6.94 13.75 0.31
CA ALA A 41 -6.88 14.06 -1.12
C ALA A 41 -5.55 14.73 -1.48
N SER A 42 -5.16 15.76 -0.74
CA SER A 42 -3.90 16.47 -0.97
C SER A 42 -2.68 15.56 -0.81
N THR A 43 -2.68 14.68 0.20
CA THR A 43 -1.58 13.73 0.46
C THR A 43 -1.49 12.70 -0.68
N ILE A 44 -2.62 12.14 -1.09
CA ILE A 44 -2.67 11.19 -2.22
C ILE A 44 -2.19 11.85 -3.52
N HIS A 45 -2.66 13.06 -3.83
CA HIS A 45 -2.23 13.76 -5.04
C HIS A 45 -0.72 14.00 -5.05
N ALA A 46 -0.15 14.49 -3.95
CA ALA A 46 1.30 14.70 -3.84
C ALA A 46 2.09 13.40 -4.03
N TYR A 47 1.62 12.30 -3.45
CA TYR A 47 2.24 10.98 -3.60
C TYR A 47 2.18 10.48 -5.05
N LEU A 48 1.01 10.56 -5.71
CA LEU A 48 0.84 10.12 -7.10
C LEU A 48 1.59 11.01 -8.11
N ASP A 49 1.71 12.30 -7.84
CA ASP A 49 2.52 13.20 -8.67
C ASP A 49 4.01 12.87 -8.58
N GLU A 50 4.49 12.51 -7.39
CA GLU A 50 5.87 12.04 -7.20
C GLU A 50 6.11 10.69 -7.89
N LEU A 51 5.18 9.74 -7.74
CA LEU A 51 5.22 8.47 -8.45
C LEU A 51 5.30 8.68 -9.96
N LYS A 52 4.45 9.54 -10.51
CA LYS A 52 4.45 9.88 -11.95
C LYS A 52 5.78 10.48 -12.41
N ARG A 53 6.38 11.38 -11.60
CA ARG A 53 7.70 11.94 -11.90
C ARG A 53 8.78 10.87 -11.93
N THR A 54 8.77 9.96 -10.96
CA THR A 54 9.73 8.84 -10.89
C THR A 54 9.59 7.92 -12.11
N LEU A 55 8.36 7.58 -12.50
CA LEU A 55 8.10 6.71 -13.65
C LEU A 55 8.49 7.33 -15.00
N ASN A 56 8.47 8.66 -15.12
CA ASN A 56 8.74 9.38 -16.37
C ASN A 56 10.11 10.08 -16.40
N ASN A 57 11.05 9.71 -15.54
CA ASN A 57 12.36 10.36 -15.46
C ASN A 57 13.35 9.97 -16.57
N GLY A 58 12.98 9.03 -17.45
CA GLY A 58 13.79 8.59 -18.58
C GLY A 58 14.87 7.53 -18.23
N SER A 59 14.95 7.10 -16.99
CA SER A 59 15.84 6.01 -16.57
C SER A 59 15.41 4.64 -17.07
N PRO A 60 16.32 3.65 -17.16
CA PRO A 60 15.96 2.27 -17.46
C PRO A 60 14.91 1.72 -16.46
N ALA A 61 13.96 0.93 -16.96
CA ALA A 61 12.86 0.40 -16.15
C ALA A 61 13.32 -0.34 -14.88
N ARG A 62 14.47 -1.01 -14.91
CA ARG A 62 15.06 -1.69 -13.76
C ARG A 62 15.48 -0.70 -12.67
N GLU A 63 16.13 0.38 -13.05
CA GLU A 63 16.55 1.42 -12.10
C GLU A 63 15.35 2.12 -11.47
N ILE A 64 14.28 2.36 -12.25
CA ILE A 64 13.03 2.92 -11.76
C ILE A 64 12.38 1.97 -10.74
N LEU A 65 12.38 0.66 -11.02
CA LEU A 65 11.84 -0.35 -10.09
C LEU A 65 12.62 -0.38 -8.79
N ASP A 66 13.94 -0.41 -8.86
CA ASP A 66 14.80 -0.44 -7.68
C ASP A 66 14.58 0.84 -6.83
N ALA A 67 14.54 2.02 -7.47
CA ALA A 67 14.24 3.29 -6.79
C ALA A 67 12.82 3.32 -6.18
N PHE A 68 11.82 2.72 -6.83
CA PHE A 68 10.47 2.60 -6.29
C PHE A 68 10.45 1.76 -5.00
N LEU A 69 11.13 0.60 -5.00
CA LEU A 69 11.20 -0.29 -3.84
C LEU A 69 11.98 0.35 -2.67
N GLU A 70 13.10 1.02 -2.96
CA GLU A 70 13.89 1.75 -1.96
C GLU A 70 13.10 2.92 -1.37
N ARG A 71 12.33 3.62 -2.19
CA ARG A 71 11.44 4.69 -1.74
C ARG A 71 10.36 4.15 -0.81
N GLY A 72 9.68 3.05 -1.15
CA GLY A 72 8.69 2.40 -0.27
C GLY A 72 9.28 2.10 1.10
N LEU A 73 10.47 1.48 1.15
CA LEU A 73 11.18 1.22 2.42
C LEU A 73 11.55 2.50 3.19
N SER A 74 11.91 3.57 2.51
CA SER A 74 12.19 4.86 3.14
C SER A 74 10.92 5.45 3.76
N ASP A 75 9.83 5.45 3.02
CA ASP A 75 8.52 5.93 3.46
C ASP A 75 7.99 5.08 4.62
N ALA A 76 8.17 3.74 4.56
CA ALA A 76 7.80 2.81 5.64
C ALA A 76 8.50 3.10 6.98
N LYS A 77 9.71 3.68 6.94
CA LYS A 77 10.48 4.08 8.13
C LYS A 77 10.15 5.50 8.62
N ASP A 78 9.48 6.32 7.82
CA ASP A 78 9.06 7.66 8.24
C ASP A 78 7.87 7.56 9.21
N ALA A 79 8.17 7.75 10.51
CA ALA A 79 7.16 7.65 11.57
C ALA A 79 6.00 8.63 11.42
N ASN A 80 6.24 9.84 10.86
CA ASN A 80 5.21 10.85 10.66
C ASN A 80 4.30 10.48 9.50
N LEU A 81 4.90 10.08 8.36
CA LEU A 81 4.15 9.63 7.20
C LEU A 81 3.31 8.40 7.52
N MET A 82 3.88 7.41 8.20
CA MET A 82 3.17 6.19 8.59
C MET A 82 2.07 6.46 9.62
N THR A 83 2.27 7.37 10.57
CA THR A 83 1.21 7.78 11.49
C THR A 83 0.04 8.41 10.72
N LEU A 84 0.32 9.30 9.78
CA LEU A 84 -0.71 9.92 8.94
C LEU A 84 -1.45 8.86 8.10
N TRP A 85 -0.71 7.93 7.48
CA TRP A 85 -1.27 6.84 6.66
C TRP A 85 -2.19 5.92 7.47
N MET A 86 -1.77 5.50 8.66
CA MET A 86 -2.61 4.70 9.57
C MET A 86 -3.91 5.43 9.95
N HIS A 87 -3.87 6.75 10.08
CA HIS A 87 -5.09 7.53 10.32
C HIS A 87 -6.02 7.49 9.10
N PHE A 88 -5.49 7.58 7.88
CA PHE A 88 -6.30 7.46 6.68
C PHE A 88 -6.93 6.07 6.53
N VAL A 89 -6.19 4.99 6.81
CA VAL A 89 -6.73 3.63 6.84
C VAL A 89 -7.85 3.51 7.88
N SER A 90 -7.68 4.07 9.07
CA SER A 90 -8.71 4.09 10.10
C SER A 90 -9.97 4.87 9.66
N PHE A 91 -9.82 6.00 8.95
CA PHE A 91 -10.97 6.72 8.41
C PHE A 91 -11.65 5.98 7.28
N ALA A 92 -10.88 5.38 6.39
CA ALA A 92 -11.40 4.58 5.28
C ALA A 92 -12.27 3.40 5.76
N SER A 93 -12.02 2.87 6.97
CA SER A 93 -12.85 1.82 7.55
C SER A 93 -14.26 2.27 7.96
N THR A 94 -14.50 3.57 8.09
CA THR A 94 -15.77 4.15 8.59
C THR A 94 -16.39 5.19 7.66
N ASP A 95 -15.65 5.68 6.67
CA ASP A 95 -16.11 6.70 5.74
C ASP A 95 -15.96 6.22 4.29
N PRO A 96 -17.08 6.05 3.55
CA PRO A 96 -17.06 5.50 2.18
C PRO A 96 -16.26 6.34 1.19
N GLU A 97 -16.25 7.67 1.32
CA GLU A 97 -15.50 8.56 0.41
C GLU A 97 -14.00 8.42 0.65
N CYS A 98 -13.55 8.39 1.91
CA CYS A 98 -12.16 8.10 2.24
C CYS A 98 -11.75 6.69 1.77
N SER A 99 -12.63 5.70 1.91
CA SER A 99 -12.40 4.34 1.42
C SER A 99 -12.19 4.30 -0.09
N GLN A 100 -13.05 5.00 -0.83
CA GLN A 100 -12.92 5.09 -2.29
C GLN A 100 -11.61 5.77 -2.69
N MET A 101 -11.29 6.94 -2.11
CA MET A 101 -10.07 7.68 -2.41
C MET A 101 -8.81 6.85 -2.16
N LEU A 102 -8.78 6.13 -1.04
CA LEU A 102 -7.64 5.27 -0.68
C LEU A 102 -7.55 4.06 -1.62
N GLY A 103 -8.69 3.44 -1.95
CA GLY A 103 -8.75 2.34 -2.92
C GLY A 103 -8.25 2.75 -4.29
N GLU A 104 -8.69 3.90 -4.83
CA GLU A 104 -8.23 4.43 -6.12
C GLU A 104 -6.71 4.73 -6.12
N CYS A 105 -6.16 5.19 -4.98
CA CYS A 105 -4.74 5.38 -4.81
C CYS A 105 -3.99 4.04 -4.92
N TYR A 106 -4.38 3.02 -4.14
CA TYR A 106 -3.78 1.68 -4.20
C TYR A 106 -3.88 1.05 -5.60
N ASP A 107 -5.03 1.19 -6.25
CA ASP A 107 -5.23 0.71 -7.62
C ASP A 107 -4.27 1.39 -8.62
N THR A 108 -4.05 2.69 -8.46
CA THR A 108 -3.16 3.45 -9.33
C THR A 108 -1.71 3.02 -9.13
N VAL A 109 -1.27 2.88 -7.87
CA VAL A 109 0.08 2.40 -7.53
C VAL A 109 0.29 0.98 -8.03
N THR A 110 -0.68 0.08 -7.81
CA THR A 110 -0.61 -1.32 -8.27
C THR A 110 -0.48 -1.42 -9.79
N ARG A 111 -1.30 -0.67 -10.54
CA ARG A 111 -1.23 -0.66 -12.01
C ARG A 111 0.10 -0.10 -12.51
N SER A 112 0.60 0.97 -11.91
CA SER A 112 1.88 1.57 -12.26
C SER A 112 3.05 0.61 -12.02
N LEU A 113 3.06 -0.05 -10.86
CA LEU A 113 4.07 -1.05 -10.53
C LEU A 113 3.98 -2.27 -11.46
N ALA A 114 2.77 -2.73 -11.79
CA ALA A 114 2.58 -3.84 -12.73
C ALA A 114 3.09 -3.51 -14.15
N GLN A 115 2.89 -2.28 -14.62
CA GLN A 115 3.46 -1.82 -15.90
C GLN A 115 4.98 -1.81 -15.85
N LEU A 116 5.58 -1.34 -14.76
CA LEU A 116 7.02 -1.32 -14.55
C LEU A 116 7.60 -2.73 -14.49
N ILE A 117 6.93 -3.66 -13.81
CA ILE A 117 7.31 -5.08 -13.76
C ILE A 117 7.35 -5.67 -15.17
N ARG A 118 6.36 -5.38 -16.03
CA ARG A 118 6.37 -5.86 -17.42
C ARG A 118 7.45 -5.20 -18.28
N ALA A 119 7.80 -3.96 -18.00
CA ALA A 119 8.91 -3.30 -18.67
C ALA A 119 10.27 -3.93 -18.30
N VAL A 120 10.42 -4.41 -17.06
CA VAL A 120 11.62 -5.12 -16.58
C VAL A 120 11.63 -6.58 -17.02
N ASN A 121 10.47 -7.23 -17.05
CA ASN A 121 10.30 -8.63 -17.44
C ASN A 121 9.20 -8.77 -18.52
N PRO A 122 9.53 -8.64 -19.80
CA PRO A 122 8.56 -8.71 -20.90
C PRO A 122 7.82 -10.06 -21.03
N GLU A 123 8.34 -11.14 -20.42
CA GLU A 123 7.69 -12.44 -20.38
C GLU A 123 6.57 -12.52 -19.32
N CYS A 124 6.46 -11.53 -18.44
CA CYS A 124 5.44 -11.46 -17.41
C CYS A 124 4.08 -11.10 -18.03
N THR A 125 3.04 -11.90 -17.76
CA THR A 125 1.69 -11.57 -18.21
C THR A 125 1.13 -10.37 -17.45
N GLU A 126 0.11 -9.71 -17.98
CA GLU A 126 -0.57 -8.63 -17.30
C GLU A 126 -1.16 -9.08 -15.95
N VAL A 127 -1.81 -10.25 -15.95
CA VAL A 127 -2.41 -10.81 -14.73
C VAL A 127 -1.36 -11.13 -13.67
N ASP A 128 -0.23 -11.72 -14.06
CA ASP A 128 0.83 -12.06 -13.11
C ASP A 128 1.56 -10.80 -12.62
N SER A 129 1.75 -9.79 -13.47
CA SER A 129 2.34 -8.52 -13.07
C SER A 129 1.48 -7.78 -12.02
N LEU A 130 0.15 -7.81 -12.17
CA LEU A 130 -0.77 -7.24 -11.18
C LEU A 130 -0.71 -8.00 -9.86
N ARG A 131 -0.65 -9.33 -9.89
CA ARG A 131 -0.51 -10.16 -8.67
C ARG A 131 0.80 -9.89 -7.93
N VAL A 132 1.90 -9.81 -8.67
CA VAL A 132 3.22 -9.51 -8.09
C VAL A 132 3.25 -8.09 -7.53
N ALA A 133 2.72 -7.11 -8.26
CA ALA A 133 2.61 -5.74 -7.78
C ALA A 133 1.81 -5.65 -6.47
N SER A 134 0.63 -6.29 -6.42
CA SER A 134 -0.18 -6.34 -5.20
C SER A 134 0.56 -6.99 -4.04
N LEU A 135 1.28 -8.09 -4.28
CA LEU A 135 2.04 -8.77 -3.22
C LEU A 135 3.20 -7.90 -2.70
N ILE A 136 3.89 -7.18 -3.57
CA ILE A 136 4.96 -6.25 -3.17
C ILE A 136 4.39 -5.15 -2.28
N ILE A 137 3.24 -4.55 -2.65
CA ILE A 137 2.58 -3.51 -1.85
C ILE A 137 2.15 -4.06 -0.48
N VAL A 138 1.55 -5.25 -0.44
CA VAL A 138 1.17 -5.92 0.83
C VAL A 138 2.37 -6.16 1.73
N MET A 139 3.52 -6.56 1.16
CA MET A 139 4.76 -6.73 1.93
C MET A 139 5.27 -5.40 2.47
N ASP A 140 5.20 -4.32 1.69
CA ASP A 140 5.61 -2.97 2.09
C ASP A 140 4.71 -2.41 3.21
N ASP A 141 3.39 -2.52 3.07
CA ASP A 141 2.42 -2.15 4.11
C ASP A 141 2.66 -2.94 5.41
N GLY A 142 2.93 -4.24 5.29
CA GLY A 142 3.25 -5.09 6.44
C GLY A 142 4.55 -4.66 7.14
N LEU A 143 5.59 -4.32 6.39
CA LEU A 143 6.85 -3.78 6.93
C LEU A 143 6.62 -2.43 7.62
N SER A 144 5.85 -1.54 7.00
CA SER A 144 5.49 -0.24 7.56
C SER A 144 4.87 -0.37 8.95
N LEU A 145 3.93 -1.32 9.11
CA LEU A 145 3.31 -1.62 10.40
C LEU A 145 4.34 -2.16 11.41
N GLN A 146 5.22 -3.09 11.01
CA GLN A 146 6.25 -3.64 11.89
C GLN A 146 7.22 -2.56 12.36
N PHE A 147 7.68 -1.70 11.46
CA PHE A 147 8.57 -0.58 11.80
C PHE A 147 7.87 0.39 12.76
N ARG A 148 6.62 0.74 12.50
CA ARG A 148 5.83 1.61 13.38
C ARG A 148 5.66 1.07 14.79
N LEU A 149 5.62 -0.26 14.95
CA LEU A 149 5.55 -0.95 16.25
C LEU A 149 6.93 -1.18 16.89
N GLY A 150 8.02 -0.65 16.30
CA GLY A 150 9.38 -0.85 16.77
C GLY A 150 9.91 -2.28 16.59
N ARG A 151 9.26 -3.08 15.74
CA ARG A 151 9.64 -4.48 15.49
C ARG A 151 10.58 -4.57 14.29
N HIS A 152 11.84 -4.24 14.52
CA HIS A 152 12.87 -4.33 13.49
C HIS A 152 13.59 -5.67 13.57
N THR A 153 13.54 -6.45 12.49
CA THR A 153 14.34 -7.66 12.34
C THR A 153 15.54 -7.33 11.47
N GLN A 154 16.75 -7.65 11.97
CA GLN A 154 17.96 -7.42 11.21
C GLN A 154 17.90 -8.08 9.82
N GLY A 155 18.23 -7.31 8.78
CA GLY A 155 18.25 -7.79 7.40
C GLY A 155 16.89 -7.95 6.72
N ILE A 156 15.77 -7.56 7.38
CA ILE A 156 14.43 -7.68 6.78
C ILE A 156 14.29 -6.83 5.50
N GLU A 157 14.90 -5.64 5.47
CA GLU A 157 14.88 -4.74 4.31
C GLU A 157 15.57 -5.40 3.11
N ALA A 158 16.77 -5.97 3.32
CA ALA A 158 17.48 -6.69 2.27
C ALA A 158 16.71 -7.92 1.77
N LYS A 159 15.99 -8.61 2.68
CA LYS A 159 15.12 -9.74 2.31
C LYS A 159 13.91 -9.28 1.52
N PHE A 160 13.29 -8.16 1.87
CA PHE A 160 12.19 -7.57 1.10
C PHE A 160 12.64 -7.26 -0.33
N LEU A 161 13.74 -6.53 -0.52
CA LEU A 161 14.27 -6.18 -1.83
C LEU A 161 14.62 -7.43 -2.66
N ALA A 162 15.28 -8.42 -2.04
CA ALA A 162 15.61 -9.67 -2.71
C ALA A 162 14.35 -10.46 -3.10
N THR A 163 13.33 -10.50 -2.23
CA THR A 163 12.07 -11.18 -2.51
C THR A 163 11.30 -10.48 -3.62
N ALA A 164 11.18 -9.16 -3.59
CA ALA A 164 10.56 -8.39 -4.65
C ALA A 164 11.25 -8.63 -6.01
N SER A 165 12.58 -8.57 -6.04
CA SER A 165 13.36 -8.87 -7.25
C SER A 165 13.15 -10.30 -7.74
N PHE A 166 13.11 -11.29 -6.86
CA PHE A 166 12.83 -12.69 -7.20
C PHE A 166 11.43 -12.86 -7.78
N LEU A 167 10.40 -12.23 -7.19
CA LEU A 167 9.02 -12.29 -7.68
C LEU A 167 8.91 -11.70 -9.09
N VAL A 168 9.56 -10.57 -9.35
CA VAL A 168 9.59 -9.93 -10.68
C VAL A 168 10.24 -10.84 -11.73
N GLN A 169 11.32 -11.55 -11.38
CA GLN A 169 12.02 -12.46 -12.28
C GLN A 169 11.29 -13.79 -12.47
N GLY A 170 10.65 -14.31 -11.41
CA GLY A 170 10.03 -15.63 -11.37
C GLY A 170 8.71 -15.77 -12.12
N THR A 171 8.14 -14.67 -12.62
CA THR A 171 6.87 -14.65 -13.38
C THR A 171 6.98 -15.13 -14.83
N SER A 172 8.08 -15.79 -15.20
CA SER A 172 8.25 -16.43 -16.51
C SER A 172 7.35 -17.67 -16.69
N LYS A 173 6.89 -17.93 -17.91
CA LYS A 173 5.96 -18.98 -18.39
C LYS A 173 6.15 -20.42 -17.85
N LYS A 174 7.18 -20.70 -17.05
CA LYS A 174 7.45 -22.03 -16.50
C LYS A 174 6.36 -22.58 -15.55
N ILE A 175 5.47 -21.74 -15.04
CA ILE A 175 4.39 -22.18 -14.14
C ILE A 175 3.24 -22.82 -14.92
N LYS A 176 3.03 -22.48 -16.21
CA LYS A 176 1.95 -23.06 -17.01
C LYS A 176 2.12 -24.56 -17.30
N ASN A 177 3.34 -25.07 -17.47
CA ASN A 177 3.56 -26.48 -17.74
C ASN A 177 3.28 -27.40 -16.52
N LYS A 178 3.51 -26.91 -15.29
CA LYS A 178 3.27 -27.72 -14.10
C LYS A 178 1.80 -27.83 -13.68
N GLN A 179 0.97 -26.89 -14.09
CA GLN A 179 -0.48 -26.96 -13.85
C GLN A 179 -1.21 -27.80 -14.92
N GLN A 180 -0.70 -27.82 -16.13
CA GLN A 180 -1.25 -28.66 -17.21
C GLN A 180 -0.92 -30.14 -17.02
N GLU A 181 0.24 -30.46 -16.45
CA GLU A 181 0.61 -31.83 -16.09
C GLU A 181 -0.14 -32.36 -14.85
N ARG A 182 -0.61 -31.47 -13.94
CA ARG A 182 -1.43 -31.85 -12.78
C ARG A 182 -2.93 -31.94 -13.08
N GLY A 183 -3.39 -31.38 -14.18
CA GLY A 183 -4.80 -31.43 -14.61
C GLY A 183 -5.19 -32.70 -15.37
N SER A 184 -4.22 -33.60 -15.69
CA SER A 184 -4.42 -34.83 -16.43
C SER A 184 -4.39 -36.11 -15.59
N SER A 185 -4.19 -36.03 -14.28
CA SER A 185 -4.22 -37.19 -13.40
C SER A 185 -5.10 -36.96 -12.19
N ASP A 186 -6.22 -37.69 -12.22
CA ASP A 186 -7.02 -38.15 -11.09
C ASP A 186 -8.07 -37.24 -10.43
N HIS A 187 -9.28 -37.51 -10.85
CA HIS A 187 -10.43 -37.59 -9.98
C HIS A 187 -10.21 -38.64 -8.86
N LYS A 188 -9.83 -38.19 -7.67
CA LYS A 188 -10.23 -38.84 -6.41
C LYS A 188 -10.03 -37.83 -5.27
N ASN A 189 -11.16 -37.33 -4.79
CA ASN A 189 -11.28 -36.48 -3.63
C ASN A 189 -11.41 -37.37 -2.37
N PRO A 190 -10.57 -37.24 -1.36
CA PRO A 190 -10.93 -37.55 0.00
C PRO A 190 -11.18 -36.25 0.78
N SER A 191 -12.45 -36.05 1.13
CA SER A 191 -12.92 -35.07 2.10
C SER A 191 -12.18 -35.25 3.43
N VAL A 192 -11.35 -34.25 3.78
CA VAL A 192 -10.79 -34.15 5.12
C VAL A 192 -11.71 -33.20 5.91
N PRO A 193 -12.29 -33.63 7.03
CA PRO A 193 -13.11 -32.76 7.85
C PRO A 193 -12.22 -31.75 8.62
N PHE A 194 -12.59 -30.48 8.60
CA PHE A 194 -12.02 -29.45 9.46
C PHE A 194 -12.37 -29.74 10.92
N PRO A 195 -11.42 -29.63 11.86
CA PRO A 195 -11.75 -29.70 13.29
C PRO A 195 -12.43 -28.40 13.70
N ASN A 196 -13.71 -28.50 14.04
CA ASN A 196 -14.40 -27.50 14.86
C ASN A 196 -13.83 -27.59 16.29
N ASN A 197 -13.30 -26.50 16.78
CA ASN A 197 -13.20 -26.03 18.15
C ASN A 197 -11.85 -25.36 18.41
N LEU A 198 -11.84 -24.05 18.28
CA LEU A 198 -10.96 -23.20 19.06
C LEU A 198 -11.80 -22.64 20.21
N ASP A 199 -11.68 -23.28 21.39
CA ASP A 199 -12.20 -22.78 22.65
C ASP A 199 -11.32 -21.56 23.05
N LEU A 200 -11.91 -20.37 22.98
CA LEU A 200 -11.29 -19.11 23.47
C LEU A 200 -11.82 -18.81 24.88
N THR A 201 -11.45 -19.63 25.85
CA THR A 201 -11.62 -19.29 27.27
C THR A 201 -10.37 -19.67 28.05
N ALA A 202 -9.47 -18.69 28.21
CA ALA A 202 -8.58 -18.50 29.36
C ALA A 202 -7.91 -17.12 29.24
#